data_139be40ac852616772c88b181429766d
#
_entry.id   139be40ac852616772c88b181429766d
#
_cell.length_a   1.000
_cell.length_b   1.000
_cell.length_c   1.000
_cell.angle_alpha   90.00
_cell.angle_beta   90.00
_cell.angle_gamma   90.00
#
_symmetry.space_group_name_H-M   'P 1'
#
loop_
_entity.id
_entity.type
_entity.pdbx_description
1 polymer ?
#
loop_
_entity_poly.entity_id
_entity_poly.type
_entity_poly.pdbx_seq_one_letter_code
_entity_poly.pdbx_strand_id
1 'polypeptide(L)'
;MKQTRREFIKSNAVAATAAAAGITIPGVRAVAAQGDANIRWDKTACRFCGTGCSVLVGTKDGRVVATQGDPDAPVNRGLNCIKGYFLSKIMYGKDRLTQPLLRMRRGEYDKEGEFKPVSWEKAFTVMADKWKEAVKKDMERNKNLPPEKITSSVGMFGSGQWTVWEGYAASKLYKAGFRSNNIDPNARHCMASAVAGFIRTFGADEPMGCYDDLEHADAFVLWGANMAEMHPILWSRLTDRRLTAPHVKVAVLSTFEHRCFELADVGMIFE
;
A
#
# COMPACT_ATOMS: atom_id res chain seq x y z
N MET A 1 10.77 37.42 1.66
CA MET A 1 10.73 37.62 0.19
C MET A 1 9.86 36.54 -0.42
N LYS A 2 8.81 36.89 -1.19
CA LYS A 2 7.97 35.91 -1.89
C LYS A 2 8.68 35.52 -3.20
N GLN A 3 9.23 34.34 -3.27
CA GLN A 3 9.86 33.80 -4.44
C GLN A 3 8.78 33.47 -5.50
N THR A 4 8.93 33.92 -6.73
CA THR A 4 8.00 33.60 -7.81
C THR A 4 8.19 32.16 -8.27
N ARG A 5 7.13 31.54 -8.84
CA ARG A 5 7.18 30.18 -9.38
C ARG A 5 8.30 29.99 -10.40
N ARG A 6 8.61 31.02 -11.17
CA ARG A 6 9.69 31.02 -12.18
C ARG A 6 11.08 31.05 -11.54
N GLU A 7 11.27 31.80 -10.46
CA GLU A 7 12.51 31.84 -9.70
C GLU A 7 12.75 30.53 -8.95
N PHE A 8 11.70 29.91 -8.40
CA PHE A 8 11.78 28.60 -7.79
C PHE A 8 12.22 27.52 -8.81
N ILE A 9 11.62 27.50 -10.01
CA ILE A 9 12.00 26.56 -11.07
C ILE A 9 13.43 26.78 -11.54
N LYS A 10 13.85 28.05 -11.72
CA LYS A 10 15.23 28.37 -12.13
C LYS A 10 16.26 27.96 -11.08
N SER A 11 16.02 28.22 -9.81
CA SER A 11 16.95 27.84 -8.73
C SER A 11 17.09 26.32 -8.58
N ASN A 12 16.00 25.57 -8.76
CA ASN A 12 16.04 24.11 -8.72
C ASN A 12 16.71 23.50 -9.97
N ALA A 13 16.51 24.08 -11.15
CA ALA A 13 17.19 23.65 -12.37
C ALA A 13 18.72 23.88 -12.28
N VAL A 14 19.17 25.02 -11.73
CA VAL A 14 20.59 25.30 -11.50
C VAL A 14 21.19 24.34 -10.46
N ALA A 15 20.45 24.02 -9.39
CA ALA A 15 20.89 23.06 -8.39
C ALA A 15 21.02 21.64 -8.95
N ALA A 16 20.08 21.22 -9.80
CA ALA A 16 20.11 19.91 -10.46
C ALA A 16 21.27 19.78 -11.46
N THR A 17 21.52 20.82 -12.26
CA THR A 17 22.65 20.85 -13.23
C THR A 17 24.02 20.86 -12.52
N ALA A 18 24.14 21.58 -11.41
CA ALA A 18 25.38 21.62 -10.62
C ALA A 18 25.65 20.27 -9.93
N ALA A 19 24.61 19.58 -9.44
CA ALA A 19 24.73 18.24 -8.87
C ALA A 19 25.14 17.19 -9.94
N ALA A 20 24.60 17.28 -11.16
CA ALA A 20 24.96 16.42 -12.29
C ALA A 20 26.41 16.67 -12.79
N ALA A 21 26.93 17.89 -12.61
CA ALA A 21 28.30 18.23 -12.95
C ALA A 21 29.35 17.95 -11.84
N GLY A 22 28.93 17.31 -10.74
CA GLY A 22 29.79 17.02 -9.58
C GLY A 22 30.23 18.26 -8.80
N ILE A 23 29.61 19.41 -9.05
CA ILE A 23 29.93 20.68 -8.38
C ILE A 23 29.19 20.71 -7.04
N THR A 24 29.93 20.64 -5.94
CA THR A 24 29.38 20.84 -4.61
C THR A 24 29.05 22.31 -4.38
N ILE A 25 27.79 22.68 -4.37
CA ILE A 25 27.35 24.03 -3.99
C ILE A 25 27.31 24.06 -2.44
N PRO A 26 28.18 24.89 -1.80
CA PRO A 26 28.31 24.92 -0.34
C PRO A 26 27.02 25.19 0.43
N GLY A 27 26.01 25.82 -0.19
CA GLY A 27 24.73 26.11 0.42
C GLY A 27 23.71 24.93 0.41
N VAL A 28 23.83 24.00 -0.55
CA VAL A 28 22.85 22.90 -0.72
C VAL A 28 23.10 21.79 0.31
N ARG A 29 24.35 21.53 0.65
CA ARG A 29 24.70 20.59 1.73
C ARG A 29 24.28 21.11 3.12
N ALA A 30 24.28 22.43 3.31
CA ALA A 30 23.89 23.03 4.59
C ALA A 30 22.38 22.89 4.86
N VAL A 31 21.51 22.94 3.82
CA VAL A 31 20.05 22.75 3.99
C VAL A 31 19.71 21.28 4.25
N ALA A 32 20.43 20.35 3.65
CA ALA A 32 20.26 18.92 3.92
C ALA A 32 20.88 18.47 5.27
N ALA A 33 21.88 19.20 5.76
CA ALA A 33 22.57 18.91 7.02
C ALA A 33 22.00 19.64 8.25
N GLN A 34 21.14 20.66 8.05
CA GLN A 34 20.40 21.32 9.13
C GLN A 34 19.05 20.62 9.40
N GLY A 35 19.05 19.27 9.33
CA GLY A 35 17.98 18.51 9.96
C GLY A 35 17.92 18.89 11.45
N ASP A 36 16.75 19.26 11.92
CA ASP A 36 16.50 19.53 13.34
C ASP A 36 17.09 18.36 14.15
N ALA A 37 18.13 18.63 14.94
CA ALA A 37 18.89 17.64 15.70
C ALA A 37 18.00 16.81 16.65
N ASN A 38 16.76 17.24 16.86
CA ASN A 38 15.76 16.61 17.71
C ASN A 38 14.80 15.67 16.94
N ILE A 39 14.99 15.45 15.63
CA ILE A 39 14.18 14.49 14.87
C ILE A 39 14.83 13.11 14.93
N ARG A 40 14.12 12.14 15.51
CA ARG A 40 14.50 10.73 15.44
C ARG A 40 13.97 10.13 14.13
N TRP A 41 14.85 9.44 13.40
CA TRP A 41 14.52 8.79 12.15
C TRP A 41 14.48 7.27 12.31
N ASP A 42 13.37 6.67 11.90
CA ASP A 42 13.17 5.22 11.92
C ASP A 42 12.81 4.73 10.50
N LYS A 43 13.30 3.54 10.12
CA LYS A 43 12.96 2.90 8.84
C LYS A 43 11.62 2.17 8.93
N THR A 44 10.82 2.27 7.87
CA THR A 44 9.59 1.49 7.72
C THR A 44 9.26 1.27 6.24
N ALA A 45 8.35 0.35 5.96
CA ALA A 45 7.83 0.14 4.61
C ALA A 45 6.70 1.13 4.30
N CYS A 46 6.69 1.65 3.08
CA CYS A 46 5.55 2.42 2.58
C CYS A 46 4.32 1.49 2.45
N ARG A 47 3.17 1.93 2.96
CA ARG A 47 1.95 1.12 3.01
C ARG A 47 1.10 1.14 1.73
N PHE A 48 1.42 1.99 0.74
CA PHE A 48 0.45 2.25 -0.35
C PHE A 48 0.43 1.17 -1.43
N CYS A 49 1.55 0.87 -2.04
CA CYS A 49 1.56 -0.09 -3.13
C CYS A 49 2.59 -1.20 -2.91
N GLY A 50 2.48 -2.26 -3.71
CA GLY A 50 3.34 -3.43 -3.63
C GLY A 50 4.79 -3.23 -4.05
N THR A 51 5.20 -2.02 -4.46
CA THR A 51 6.61 -1.72 -4.76
C THR A 51 7.52 -2.02 -3.57
N GLY A 52 7.03 -1.79 -2.32
CA GLY A 52 7.80 -2.09 -1.12
C GLY A 52 8.90 -1.07 -0.83
N CYS A 53 8.68 0.19 -1.19
CA CYS A 53 9.63 1.27 -0.89
C CYS A 53 9.92 1.35 0.61
N SER A 54 11.20 1.45 0.98
CA SER A 54 11.61 1.82 2.33
C SER A 54 11.53 3.33 2.50
N VAL A 55 10.93 3.77 3.59
CA VAL A 55 10.83 5.19 3.95
C VAL A 55 11.44 5.44 5.32
N LEU A 56 12.09 6.57 5.46
CA LEU A 56 12.54 7.10 6.73
C LEU A 56 11.43 7.99 7.30
N VAL A 57 11.01 7.70 8.51
CA VAL A 57 9.98 8.45 9.23
C VAL A 57 10.64 9.26 10.33
N GLY A 58 10.55 10.57 10.22
CA GLY A 58 11.06 11.51 11.22
C GLY A 58 10.01 11.80 12.29
N THR A 59 10.35 11.54 13.54
CA THR A 59 9.49 11.79 14.70
C THR A 59 10.10 12.85 15.61
N LYS A 60 9.27 13.76 16.11
CA LYS A 60 9.60 14.79 17.09
C LYS A 60 8.45 14.96 18.07
N ASP A 61 8.74 14.99 19.36
CA ASP A 61 7.74 15.17 20.42
C ASP A 61 6.54 14.23 20.30
N GLY A 62 6.80 12.96 19.98
CA GLY A 62 5.76 11.93 19.79
C GLY A 62 4.92 12.07 18.52
N ARG A 63 5.28 12.94 17.60
CA ARG A 63 4.56 13.16 16.33
C ARG A 63 5.46 12.85 15.14
N VAL A 64 4.88 12.27 14.09
CA VAL A 64 5.53 12.17 12.78
C VAL A 64 5.51 13.54 12.12
N VAL A 65 6.69 14.08 11.84
CA VAL A 65 6.87 15.42 11.26
C VAL A 65 7.40 15.39 9.83
N ALA A 66 8.03 14.28 9.42
CA ALA A 66 8.59 14.14 8.08
C ALA A 66 8.58 12.69 7.60
N THR A 67 8.58 12.51 6.28
CA THR A 67 8.82 11.24 5.60
C THR A 67 9.68 11.48 4.38
N GLN A 68 10.65 10.60 4.14
CA GLN A 68 11.52 10.65 2.96
C GLN A 68 11.87 9.22 2.51
N GLY A 69 12.30 9.07 1.25
CA GLY A 69 12.80 7.79 0.77
C GLY A 69 14.10 7.40 1.47
N ASP A 70 14.29 6.12 1.72
CA ASP A 70 15.51 5.56 2.29
C ASP A 70 16.58 5.42 1.18
N PRO A 71 17.71 6.16 1.25
CA PRO A 71 18.74 6.10 0.21
C PRO A 71 19.47 4.75 0.15
N ASP A 72 19.49 4.00 1.25
CA ASP A 72 20.15 2.70 1.31
C ASP A 72 19.24 1.55 0.82
N ALA A 73 17.97 1.83 0.54
CA ALA A 73 17.03 0.80 0.11
C ALA A 73 17.22 0.44 -1.37
N PRO A 74 17.42 -0.85 -1.72
CA PRO A 74 17.63 -1.28 -3.11
C PRO A 74 16.41 -1.04 -3.99
N VAL A 75 15.21 -1.06 -3.40
CA VAL A 75 13.94 -0.92 -4.14
C VAL A 75 13.76 0.49 -4.70
N ASN A 76 13.86 1.50 -3.85
CA ASN A 76 13.54 2.89 -4.19
C ASN A 76 14.75 3.84 -4.18
N ARG A 77 15.92 3.42 -3.69
CA ARG A 77 17.21 4.15 -3.80
C ARG A 77 17.09 5.64 -3.43
N GLY A 78 16.41 5.93 -2.32
CA GLY A 78 16.15 7.29 -1.85
C GLY A 78 14.95 7.98 -2.50
N LEU A 79 14.40 7.42 -3.57
CA LEU A 79 13.22 7.98 -4.22
C LEU A 79 11.95 7.75 -3.39
N ASN A 80 11.00 8.66 -3.53
CA ASN A 80 9.69 8.52 -2.93
C ASN A 80 8.64 9.16 -3.86
N CYS A 81 7.53 8.50 -4.07
CA CYS A 81 6.44 9.10 -4.84
C CYS A 81 5.58 9.99 -3.94
N ILE A 82 4.66 10.74 -4.55
CA ILE A 82 3.78 11.66 -3.82
C ILE A 82 3.02 10.97 -2.66
N LYS A 83 2.61 9.71 -2.84
CA LYS A 83 1.92 8.93 -1.79
C LYS A 83 2.81 8.72 -0.56
N GLY A 84 4.06 8.34 -0.79
CA GLY A 84 5.05 8.13 0.27
C GLY A 84 5.46 9.43 0.98
N TYR A 85 5.64 10.53 0.23
CA TYR A 85 5.95 11.83 0.83
C TYR A 85 4.85 12.33 1.77
N PHE A 86 3.58 12.05 1.44
CA PHE A 86 2.45 12.46 2.26
C PHE A 86 1.93 11.36 3.20
N LEU A 87 2.71 10.32 3.42
CA LEU A 87 2.33 9.19 4.26
C LEU A 87 1.87 9.63 5.67
N SER A 88 2.56 10.59 6.28
CA SER A 88 2.20 11.12 7.60
C SER A 88 0.87 11.87 7.62
N LYS A 89 0.41 12.41 6.50
CA LYS A 89 -0.83 13.19 6.44
C LYS A 89 -2.08 12.36 6.73
N ILE A 90 -2.05 11.07 6.40
CA ILE A 90 -3.17 10.17 6.72
C ILE A 90 -3.37 9.98 8.23
N MET A 91 -2.34 10.20 9.04
CA MET A 91 -2.41 10.09 10.50
C MET A 91 -3.07 11.32 11.14
N TYR A 92 -2.99 12.47 10.49
CA TYR A 92 -3.38 13.77 11.05
C TYR A 92 -4.43 14.50 10.21
N GLY A 93 -5.09 13.80 9.29
CA GLY A 93 -6.22 14.32 8.52
C GLY A 93 -7.39 14.70 9.45
N LYS A 94 -8.14 15.74 9.10
CA LYS A 94 -9.33 16.16 9.86
C LYS A 94 -10.43 15.09 9.89
N ASP A 95 -10.46 14.23 8.88
CA ASP A 95 -11.38 13.12 8.69
C ASP A 95 -10.86 11.80 9.30
N ARG A 96 -9.67 11.82 9.92
CA ARG A 96 -9.11 10.66 10.60
C ARG A 96 -10.00 10.22 11.75
N LEU A 97 -10.54 9.01 11.66
CA LEU A 97 -11.33 8.42 12.74
C LEU A 97 -10.43 8.12 13.96
N THR A 98 -10.82 8.63 15.11
CA THR A 98 -10.14 8.40 16.41
C THR A 98 -11.00 7.60 17.38
N GLN A 99 -12.25 7.35 17.02
CA GLN A 99 -13.23 6.58 17.78
C GLN A 99 -13.99 5.62 16.85
N PRO A 100 -14.47 4.48 17.35
CA PRO A 100 -15.37 3.62 16.59
C PRO A 100 -16.67 4.36 16.23
N LEU A 101 -17.17 4.06 15.04
CA LEU A 101 -18.49 4.53 14.61
C LEU A 101 -19.46 3.33 14.53
N LEU A 102 -20.60 3.46 15.17
CA LEU A 102 -21.72 2.53 14.99
C LEU A 102 -22.92 3.22 14.35
N ARG A 103 -23.70 2.47 13.57
CA ARG A 103 -25.00 2.94 13.13
C ARG A 103 -25.97 2.91 14.32
N MET A 104 -26.49 4.07 14.64
CA MET A 104 -27.30 4.27 15.84
C MET A 104 -28.62 4.93 15.49
N ARG A 105 -29.69 4.49 16.14
CA ARG A 105 -31.01 5.10 16.10
C ARG A 105 -31.57 5.10 17.53
N ARG A 106 -31.99 6.24 18.01
CA ARG A 106 -32.55 6.43 19.38
C ARG A 106 -31.64 5.89 20.51
N GLY A 107 -30.30 6.01 20.33
CA GLY A 107 -29.32 5.57 21.33
C GLY A 107 -28.91 4.09 21.26
N GLU A 108 -29.56 3.29 20.42
CA GLU A 108 -29.25 1.87 20.23
C GLU A 108 -28.66 1.57 18.85
N TYR A 109 -27.96 0.43 18.73
CA TYR A 109 -27.47 -0.05 17.46
C TYR A 109 -28.65 -0.41 16.54
N ASP A 110 -28.62 0.16 15.33
CA ASP A 110 -29.60 -0.12 14.27
C ASP A 110 -28.87 -0.05 12.91
N LYS A 111 -28.88 -1.13 12.12
CA LYS A 111 -28.21 -1.18 10.82
C LYS A 111 -28.67 -0.11 9.83
N GLU A 112 -29.87 0.41 9.99
CA GLU A 112 -30.45 1.52 9.20
C GLU A 112 -30.24 2.89 9.86
N GLY A 113 -29.51 2.94 10.99
CA GLY A 113 -29.20 4.15 11.70
C GLY A 113 -28.06 4.96 11.07
N GLU A 114 -27.83 6.14 11.63
CA GLU A 114 -26.71 6.99 11.26
C GLU A 114 -25.43 6.60 12.00
N PHE A 115 -24.26 6.80 11.38
CA PHE A 115 -22.99 6.61 12.05
C PHE A 115 -22.79 7.65 13.16
N LYS A 116 -22.64 7.19 14.38
CA LYS A 116 -22.32 7.99 15.56
C LYS A 116 -21.07 7.46 16.24
N PRO A 117 -20.21 8.35 16.79
CA PRO A 117 -19.06 7.92 17.57
C PRO A 117 -19.52 7.25 18.86
N VAL A 118 -18.87 6.15 19.20
CA VAL A 118 -19.12 5.37 20.42
C VAL A 118 -17.80 5.00 21.10
N SER A 119 -17.86 4.56 22.35
CA SER A 119 -16.69 4.00 23.01
C SER A 119 -16.28 2.65 22.41
N TRP A 120 -15.01 2.29 22.55
CA TRP A 120 -14.52 0.95 22.16
C TRP A 120 -15.27 -0.17 22.87
N GLU A 121 -15.60 0.02 24.15
CA GLU A 121 -16.38 -0.95 24.94
C GLU A 121 -17.76 -1.19 24.32
N LYS A 122 -18.49 -0.12 24.00
CA LYS A 122 -19.82 -0.24 23.32
C LYS A 122 -19.68 -0.94 21.96
N ALA A 123 -18.68 -0.59 21.18
CA ALA A 123 -18.45 -1.19 19.88
C ALA A 123 -18.18 -2.70 20.01
N PHE A 124 -17.29 -3.10 20.90
CA PHE A 124 -16.98 -4.51 21.14
C PHE A 124 -18.17 -5.29 21.71
N THR A 125 -18.93 -4.70 22.62
CA THR A 125 -20.13 -5.32 23.17
C THR A 125 -21.14 -5.63 22.06
N VAL A 126 -21.50 -4.64 21.24
CA VAL A 126 -22.42 -4.83 20.12
C VAL A 126 -21.92 -5.91 19.15
N MET A 127 -20.65 -5.88 18.79
CA MET A 127 -20.05 -6.86 17.90
C MET A 127 -20.09 -8.27 18.50
N ALA A 128 -19.69 -8.42 19.77
CA ALA A 128 -19.69 -9.70 20.46
C ALA A 128 -21.09 -10.27 20.60
N ASP A 129 -22.08 -9.44 20.91
CA ASP A 129 -23.47 -9.90 21.06
C ASP A 129 -24.04 -10.35 19.70
N LYS A 130 -23.73 -9.65 18.61
CA LYS A 130 -24.13 -10.09 17.27
C LYS A 130 -23.45 -11.41 16.87
N TRP A 131 -22.19 -11.59 17.19
CA TRP A 131 -21.50 -12.86 16.95
C TRP A 131 -22.07 -14.00 17.79
N LYS A 132 -22.33 -13.79 19.09
CA LYS A 132 -22.99 -14.79 19.95
C LYS A 132 -24.38 -15.19 19.43
N GLU A 133 -25.16 -14.19 18.98
CA GLU A 133 -26.47 -14.45 18.37
C GLU A 133 -26.34 -15.31 17.11
N ALA A 134 -25.42 -15.00 16.23
CA ALA A 134 -25.13 -15.74 14.99
C ALA A 134 -24.68 -17.18 15.30
N VAL A 135 -23.71 -17.33 16.20
CA VAL A 135 -23.22 -18.67 16.61
C VAL A 135 -24.34 -19.51 17.22
N LYS A 136 -25.20 -18.93 18.07
CA LYS A 136 -26.33 -19.64 18.66
C LYS A 136 -27.30 -20.15 17.59
N LYS A 137 -27.63 -19.33 16.60
CA LYS A 137 -28.46 -19.73 15.45
C LYS A 137 -27.76 -20.81 14.62
N ASP A 138 -26.46 -20.73 14.42
CA ASP A 138 -25.71 -21.76 13.72
C ASP A 138 -25.70 -23.09 14.47
N MET A 139 -25.52 -23.09 15.78
CA MET A 139 -25.58 -24.30 16.59
C MET A 139 -26.95 -25.00 16.47
N GLU A 140 -28.03 -24.26 16.52
CA GLU A 140 -29.36 -24.84 16.35
C GLU A 140 -29.60 -25.38 14.94
N ARG A 141 -29.21 -24.61 13.91
CA ARG A 141 -29.31 -25.02 12.50
C ARG A 141 -28.49 -26.29 12.21
N ASN A 142 -27.32 -26.41 12.79
CA ASN A 142 -26.35 -27.48 12.51
C ASN A 142 -26.56 -28.71 13.40
N LYS A 143 -27.45 -28.68 14.38
CA LYS A 143 -27.64 -29.69 15.45
C LYS A 143 -27.72 -31.14 14.96
N ASN A 144 -28.36 -31.36 13.82
CA ASN A 144 -28.58 -32.69 13.24
C ASN A 144 -27.85 -32.87 11.89
N LEU A 145 -26.92 -31.97 11.55
CA LEU A 145 -26.18 -32.07 10.29
C LEU A 145 -24.92 -32.91 10.49
N PRO A 146 -24.54 -33.71 9.49
CA PRO A 146 -23.27 -34.41 9.50
C PRO A 146 -22.12 -33.39 9.39
N PRO A 147 -20.89 -33.70 9.90
CA PRO A 147 -19.78 -32.75 10.01
C PRO A 147 -19.45 -32.02 8.73
N GLU A 148 -19.55 -32.65 7.58
CA GLU A 148 -19.24 -32.08 6.25
C GLU A 148 -20.27 -31.05 5.78
N LYS A 149 -21.45 -30.98 6.41
CA LYS A 149 -22.51 -30.01 6.11
C LYS A 149 -22.61 -28.88 7.12
N ILE A 150 -21.79 -28.90 8.18
CA ILE A 150 -21.77 -27.85 9.19
C ILE A 150 -21.27 -26.54 8.55
N THR A 151 -22.03 -25.47 8.73
CA THR A 151 -21.73 -24.16 8.24
C THR A 151 -21.69 -23.14 9.36
N SER A 152 -20.89 -22.08 9.21
CA SER A 152 -20.85 -20.93 10.12
C SER A 152 -21.27 -19.66 9.40
N SER A 153 -22.14 -18.88 10.04
CA SER A 153 -22.56 -17.55 9.56
C SER A 153 -21.54 -16.46 9.89
N VAL A 154 -20.58 -16.78 10.77
CA VAL A 154 -19.53 -15.84 11.16
C VAL A 154 -18.32 -16.06 10.26
N GLY A 155 -17.94 -15.04 9.51
CA GLY A 155 -16.78 -15.06 8.65
C GLY A 155 -15.99 -13.77 8.74
N MET A 156 -14.73 -13.79 8.32
CA MET A 156 -13.86 -12.63 8.24
C MET A 156 -13.18 -12.56 6.89
N PHE A 157 -13.24 -11.38 6.30
CA PHE A 157 -12.44 -11.03 5.15
C PHE A 157 -11.29 -10.15 5.63
N GLY A 158 -10.07 -10.68 5.56
CA GLY A 158 -8.88 -10.05 6.10
C GLY A 158 -8.26 -8.98 5.21
N SER A 159 -7.11 -8.49 5.60
CA SER A 159 -6.36 -7.46 4.88
C SER A 159 -4.92 -7.89 4.61
N GLY A 160 -4.39 -7.56 3.42
CA GLY A 160 -2.96 -7.68 3.10
C GLY A 160 -2.08 -6.64 3.76
N GLN A 161 -2.68 -5.66 4.45
CA GLN A 161 -1.96 -4.60 5.18
C GLN A 161 -1.90 -4.83 6.69
N TRP A 162 -2.32 -5.99 7.16
CA TRP A 162 -2.13 -6.37 8.54
C TRP A 162 -0.65 -6.60 8.86
N THR A 163 -0.29 -6.28 10.08
CA THR A 163 0.96 -6.79 10.65
C THR A 163 0.82 -8.29 10.91
N VAL A 164 1.95 -8.97 11.07
CA VAL A 164 1.97 -10.40 11.44
C VAL A 164 1.16 -10.67 12.72
N TRP A 165 1.23 -9.77 13.68
CA TRP A 165 0.51 -9.88 14.95
C TRP A 165 -1.00 -9.77 14.79
N GLU A 166 -1.48 -8.86 13.96
CA GLU A 166 -2.91 -8.71 13.65
C GLU A 166 -3.44 -9.94 12.91
N GLY A 167 -2.70 -10.44 11.93
CA GLY A 167 -3.04 -11.67 11.21
C GLY A 167 -3.08 -12.89 12.12
N TYR A 168 -2.12 -13.01 13.04
CA TYR A 168 -2.09 -14.07 14.05
C TYR A 168 -3.28 -14.00 14.99
N ALA A 169 -3.60 -12.81 15.52
CA ALA A 169 -4.75 -12.60 16.40
C ALA A 169 -6.07 -12.96 15.73
N ALA A 170 -6.27 -12.54 14.47
CA ALA A 170 -7.42 -12.86 13.67
C ALA A 170 -7.55 -14.37 13.45
N SER A 171 -6.46 -15.03 13.03
CA SER A 171 -6.44 -16.49 12.83
C SER A 171 -6.73 -17.26 14.12
N LYS A 172 -6.16 -16.82 15.23
CA LYS A 172 -6.41 -17.42 16.55
C LYS A 172 -7.88 -17.28 16.98
N LEU A 173 -8.46 -16.08 16.78
CA LEU A 173 -9.88 -15.84 17.08
C LEU A 173 -10.79 -16.78 16.27
N TYR A 174 -10.56 -16.88 14.96
CA TYR A 174 -11.41 -17.68 14.09
C TYR A 174 -11.20 -19.18 14.27
N LYS A 175 -9.94 -19.64 14.19
CA LYS A 175 -9.64 -21.08 14.23
C LYS A 175 -9.79 -21.68 15.64
N ALA A 176 -9.29 -21.00 16.66
CA ALA A 176 -9.39 -21.49 18.04
C ALA A 176 -10.68 -21.04 18.75
N GLY A 177 -11.07 -19.79 18.59
CA GLY A 177 -12.27 -19.23 19.25
C GLY A 177 -13.57 -19.72 18.62
N PHE A 178 -13.80 -19.43 17.34
CA PHE A 178 -15.01 -19.85 16.63
C PHE A 178 -14.96 -21.26 16.07
N ARG A 179 -13.80 -21.92 16.08
CA ARG A 179 -13.57 -23.23 15.44
C ARG A 179 -14.02 -23.24 13.98
N SER A 180 -13.74 -22.18 13.26
CA SER A 180 -14.20 -21.94 11.90
C SER A 180 -13.02 -21.62 10.98
N ASN A 181 -13.08 -22.13 9.74
CA ASN A 181 -12.17 -21.77 8.66
C ASN A 181 -12.73 -20.65 7.76
N ASN A 182 -13.83 -20.00 8.14
CA ASN A 182 -14.43 -18.89 7.40
C ASN A 182 -13.61 -17.60 7.57
N ILE A 183 -12.33 -17.68 7.30
CA ILE A 183 -11.38 -16.56 7.27
C ILE A 183 -10.59 -16.63 5.99
N ASP A 184 -10.55 -15.55 5.24
CA ASP A 184 -9.80 -15.46 4.00
C ASP A 184 -9.11 -14.09 3.90
N PRO A 185 -7.88 -14.00 3.37
CA PRO A 185 -7.21 -12.71 3.16
C PRO A 185 -7.79 -12.00 1.95
N ASN A 186 -7.56 -10.68 1.86
CA ASN A 186 -7.94 -9.91 0.67
C ASN A 186 -7.27 -10.44 -0.61
N ALA A 187 -6.11 -11.08 -0.50
CA ALA A 187 -5.39 -11.67 -1.63
C ALA A 187 -6.23 -12.71 -2.40
N ARG A 188 -7.23 -13.33 -1.77
CA ARG A 188 -8.18 -14.24 -2.43
C ARG A 188 -8.92 -13.55 -3.58
N HIS A 189 -9.29 -12.28 -3.44
CA HIS A 189 -9.98 -11.48 -4.44
C HIS A 189 -9.06 -10.52 -5.20
N CYS A 190 -7.78 -10.44 -4.83
CA CYS A 190 -6.81 -9.57 -5.43
C CYS A 190 -5.98 -10.30 -6.49
N MET A 191 -5.28 -11.37 -6.10
CA MET A 191 -4.27 -12.01 -6.95
C MET A 191 -4.28 -13.55 -6.90
N ALA A 192 -5.34 -14.17 -6.40
CA ALA A 192 -5.44 -15.63 -6.34
C ALA A 192 -5.33 -16.29 -7.72
N SER A 193 -5.84 -15.65 -8.78
CA SER A 193 -5.68 -16.12 -10.16
C SER A 193 -4.21 -16.08 -10.60
N ALA A 194 -3.47 -15.04 -10.22
CA ALA A 194 -2.03 -14.95 -10.48
C ALA A 194 -1.27 -16.03 -9.70
N VAL A 195 -1.57 -16.24 -8.43
CA VAL A 195 -1.02 -17.35 -7.62
C VAL A 195 -1.20 -18.69 -8.34
N ALA A 196 -2.43 -18.99 -8.77
CA ALA A 196 -2.72 -20.21 -9.50
C ALA A 196 -1.93 -20.30 -10.83
N GLY A 197 -1.80 -19.18 -11.54
CA GLY A 197 -1.01 -19.09 -12.76
C GLY A 197 0.48 -19.36 -12.52
N PHE A 198 1.08 -18.73 -11.52
CA PHE A 198 2.49 -18.93 -11.16
C PHE A 198 2.76 -20.39 -10.73
N ILE A 199 1.93 -20.95 -9.85
CA ILE A 199 2.07 -22.35 -9.40
C ILE A 199 1.96 -23.32 -10.59
N ARG A 200 1.02 -23.10 -11.51
CA ARG A 200 0.84 -23.97 -12.67
C ARG A 200 1.99 -23.88 -13.66
N THR A 201 2.59 -22.70 -13.82
CA THR A 201 3.65 -22.44 -14.81
C THR A 201 5.03 -22.75 -14.27
N PHE A 202 5.31 -22.33 -13.03
CA PHE A 202 6.64 -22.36 -12.44
C PHE A 202 6.77 -23.28 -11.22
N GLY A 203 5.66 -23.80 -10.69
CA GLY A 203 5.64 -24.63 -9.49
C GLY A 203 5.72 -23.87 -8.18
N ALA A 204 5.84 -22.54 -8.20
CA ALA A 204 5.95 -21.69 -7.02
C ALA A 204 5.10 -20.41 -7.19
N ASP A 205 4.63 -19.85 -6.06
CA ASP A 205 3.91 -18.58 -6.02
C ASP A 205 4.88 -17.43 -5.75
N GLU A 206 5.78 -17.19 -6.68
CA GLU A 206 6.71 -16.07 -6.61
C GLU A 206 7.17 -15.63 -8.01
N PRO A 207 7.51 -14.37 -8.23
CA PRO A 207 8.09 -13.92 -9.49
C PRO A 207 9.49 -14.50 -9.66
N MET A 208 9.81 -14.91 -10.90
CA MET A 208 11.11 -15.52 -11.25
C MET A 208 12.23 -14.47 -11.44
N GLY A 209 11.90 -13.19 -11.39
CA GLY A 209 12.83 -12.07 -11.51
C GLY A 209 12.91 -11.23 -10.26
N CYS A 210 13.73 -10.20 -10.29
CA CYS A 210 13.85 -9.21 -9.24
C CYS A 210 13.78 -7.78 -9.80
N TYR A 211 13.70 -6.78 -8.92
CA TYR A 211 13.62 -5.39 -9.37
C TYR A 211 14.88 -4.89 -10.09
N ASP A 212 16.03 -5.50 -9.83
CA ASP A 212 17.27 -5.10 -10.49
C ASP A 212 17.30 -5.53 -11.97
N ASP A 213 16.46 -6.48 -12.39
CA ASP A 213 16.28 -6.83 -13.79
C ASP A 213 15.76 -5.65 -14.63
N LEU A 214 15.11 -4.67 -14.01
CA LEU A 214 14.65 -3.45 -14.68
C LEU A 214 15.80 -2.64 -15.31
N GLU A 215 16.98 -2.67 -14.73
CA GLU A 215 18.15 -1.97 -15.26
C GLU A 215 18.87 -2.77 -16.35
N HIS A 216 18.52 -4.03 -16.57
CA HIS A 216 19.19 -4.94 -17.51
C HIS A 216 18.31 -5.38 -18.67
N ALA A 217 16.99 -5.28 -18.53
CA ALA A 217 16.04 -5.69 -19.56
C ALA A 217 16.15 -4.86 -20.84
N ASP A 218 16.02 -5.52 -21.99
CA ASP A 218 15.98 -4.89 -23.31
C ASP A 218 14.55 -4.76 -23.85
N ALA A 219 13.59 -5.42 -23.21
CA ALA A 219 12.17 -5.31 -23.54
C ALA A 219 11.29 -5.39 -22.28
N PHE A 220 10.25 -4.56 -22.25
CA PHE A 220 9.24 -4.54 -21.21
C PHE A 220 7.86 -4.78 -21.80
N VAL A 221 7.08 -5.64 -21.17
CA VAL A 221 5.66 -5.81 -21.47
C VAL A 221 4.83 -5.45 -20.24
N LEU A 222 4.10 -4.36 -20.31
CA LEU A 222 3.17 -3.92 -19.28
C LEU A 222 1.78 -4.44 -19.61
N TRP A 223 1.43 -5.57 -19.02
CA TRP A 223 0.16 -6.23 -19.29
C TRP A 223 -0.86 -5.92 -18.20
N GLY A 224 -1.82 -5.07 -18.49
CA GLY A 224 -2.85 -4.61 -17.55
C GLY A 224 -2.31 -3.75 -16.40
N ALA A 225 -1.03 -3.34 -16.47
CA ALA A 225 -0.35 -2.61 -15.41
C ALA A 225 -0.24 -1.11 -15.73
N ASN A 226 -1.01 -0.28 -15.05
CA ASN A 226 -0.80 1.18 -15.04
C ASN A 226 0.34 1.54 -14.08
N MET A 227 1.56 1.16 -14.45
CA MET A 227 2.75 1.27 -13.59
C MET A 227 3.09 2.74 -13.27
N ALA A 228 2.87 3.66 -14.21
CA ALA A 228 3.14 5.08 -14.04
C ALA A 228 2.38 5.70 -12.85
N GLU A 229 1.16 5.27 -12.60
CA GLU A 229 0.31 5.79 -11.52
C GLU A 229 0.31 4.90 -10.29
N MET A 230 0.26 3.58 -10.48
CA MET A 230 0.15 2.63 -9.38
C MET A 230 1.49 2.33 -8.72
N HIS A 231 2.59 2.26 -9.49
CA HIS A 231 3.93 1.91 -9.02
C HIS A 231 4.98 2.93 -9.49
N PRO A 232 4.87 4.23 -9.15
CA PRO A 232 5.67 5.30 -9.77
C PRO A 232 7.18 5.11 -9.62
N ILE A 233 7.65 4.48 -8.55
CA ILE A 233 9.08 4.24 -8.34
C ILE A 233 9.63 3.19 -9.31
N LEU A 234 8.91 2.10 -9.54
CA LEU A 234 9.30 1.12 -10.56
C LEU A 234 9.18 1.70 -11.96
N TRP A 235 8.14 2.53 -12.20
CA TRP A 235 7.99 3.25 -13.46
C TRP A 235 9.17 4.20 -13.72
N SER A 236 9.67 4.90 -12.71
CA SER A 236 10.85 5.77 -12.88
C SER A 236 12.10 4.96 -13.25
N ARG A 237 12.31 3.78 -12.67
CA ARG A 237 13.43 2.87 -13.02
C ARG A 237 13.32 2.38 -14.46
N LEU A 238 12.12 1.95 -14.88
CA LEU A 238 11.87 1.54 -16.27
C LEU A 238 12.09 2.71 -17.23
N THR A 239 11.58 3.90 -16.91
CA THR A 239 11.74 5.11 -17.73
C THR A 239 13.20 5.50 -17.86
N ASP A 240 13.95 5.46 -16.78
CA ASP A 240 15.39 5.75 -16.79
C ASP A 240 16.15 4.76 -17.70
N ARG A 241 15.85 3.46 -17.59
CA ARG A 241 16.42 2.44 -18.48
C ARG A 241 16.07 2.71 -19.95
N ARG A 242 14.81 3.00 -20.25
CA ARG A 242 14.36 3.28 -21.62
C ARG A 242 15.03 4.54 -22.23
N LEU A 243 15.20 5.59 -21.42
CA LEU A 243 15.79 6.83 -21.87
C LEU A 243 17.32 6.76 -22.03
N THR A 244 17.99 5.99 -21.19
CA THR A 244 19.45 5.81 -21.23
C THR A 244 19.90 4.75 -22.25
N ALA A 245 19.00 3.86 -22.66
CA ALA A 245 19.25 2.79 -23.61
C ALA A 245 18.20 2.78 -24.75
N PRO A 246 18.39 3.53 -25.84
CA PRO A 246 17.39 3.73 -26.90
C PRO A 246 16.94 2.44 -27.63
N HIS A 247 17.71 1.36 -27.55
CA HIS A 247 17.34 0.05 -28.13
C HIS A 247 16.24 -0.68 -27.32
N VAL A 248 16.06 -0.33 -26.04
CA VAL A 248 15.06 -0.93 -25.16
C VAL A 248 13.65 -0.68 -25.71
N LYS A 249 12.80 -1.68 -25.70
CA LYS A 249 11.43 -1.63 -26.21
C LYS A 249 10.41 -1.74 -25.10
N VAL A 250 9.30 -1.05 -25.26
CA VAL A 250 8.18 -1.08 -24.30
C VAL A 250 6.88 -1.40 -25.05
N ALA A 251 6.21 -2.46 -24.64
CA ALA A 251 4.86 -2.78 -25.06
C ALA A 251 3.87 -2.57 -23.90
N VAL A 252 2.74 -1.94 -24.17
CA VAL A 252 1.68 -1.70 -23.18
C VAL A 252 0.39 -2.31 -23.68
N LEU A 253 -0.16 -3.24 -22.91
CA LEU A 253 -1.43 -3.93 -23.20
C LEU A 253 -2.39 -3.62 -22.05
N SER A 254 -3.53 -2.97 -22.35
CA SER A 254 -4.50 -2.57 -21.34
C SER A 254 -5.91 -2.50 -21.91
N THR A 255 -6.92 -2.38 -21.03
CA THR A 255 -8.31 -2.16 -21.39
C THR A 255 -8.66 -0.68 -21.63
N PHE A 256 -7.75 0.24 -21.32
CA PHE A 256 -7.89 1.66 -21.57
C PHE A 256 -6.51 2.32 -21.70
N GLU A 257 -6.46 3.47 -22.35
CA GLU A 257 -5.24 4.27 -22.50
C GLU A 257 -4.89 4.98 -21.19
N HIS A 258 -3.62 4.90 -20.79
CA HIS A 258 -3.07 5.55 -19.60
C HIS A 258 -1.63 5.99 -19.81
N ARG A 259 -1.04 6.69 -18.86
CA ARG A 259 0.28 7.34 -18.99
C ARG A 259 1.43 6.42 -19.44
N CYS A 260 1.35 5.12 -19.21
CA CYS A 260 2.40 4.22 -19.70
C CYS A 260 2.45 4.15 -21.23
N PHE A 261 1.35 4.45 -21.92
CA PHE A 261 1.31 4.47 -23.39
C PHE A 261 2.19 5.59 -23.98
N GLU A 262 2.47 6.67 -23.25
CA GLU A 262 3.36 7.74 -23.68
C GLU A 262 4.80 7.25 -23.96
N LEU A 263 5.21 6.14 -23.34
CA LEU A 263 6.54 5.54 -23.48
C LEU A 263 6.53 4.28 -24.36
N ALA A 264 5.36 3.85 -24.83
CA ALA A 264 5.20 2.58 -25.53
C ALA A 264 5.68 2.67 -26.99
N ASP A 265 6.51 1.69 -27.41
CA ASP A 265 6.77 1.42 -28.84
C ASP A 265 5.58 0.67 -29.47
N VAL A 266 4.89 -0.15 -28.68
CA VAL A 266 3.68 -0.90 -29.08
C VAL A 266 2.61 -0.70 -28.02
N GLY A 267 1.47 -0.16 -28.41
CA GLY A 267 0.29 -0.01 -27.57
C GLY A 267 -0.87 -0.87 -28.07
N MET A 268 -1.51 -1.62 -27.18
CA MET A 268 -2.69 -2.42 -27.51
C MET A 268 -3.77 -2.19 -26.47
N ILE A 269 -4.94 -1.76 -26.92
CA ILE A 269 -6.16 -1.67 -26.12
C ILE A 269 -7.07 -2.82 -26.54
N PHE A 270 -7.50 -3.63 -25.56
CA PHE A 270 -8.38 -4.77 -25.76
C PHE A 270 -9.64 -4.64 -24.88
N GLU A 271 -10.73 -5.24 -25.34
CA GLU A 271 -12.01 -5.32 -24.61
C GLU A 271 -12.06 -6.53 -23.67
#